data_34b87ff8836a1617b6c793ff54cb43dc
#
_entry.id   34b87ff8836a1617b6c793ff54cb43dc
#
_cell.length_a   1.000
_cell.length_b   1.000
_cell.length_c   1.000
_cell.angle_alpha   90.00
_cell.angle_beta   90.00
_cell.angle_gamma   90.00
#
_symmetry.space_group_name_H-M   'P 1'
#
loop_
_entity.id
_entity.type
_entity.pdbx_description
1 polymer ?
#
loop_
_entity_poly.entity_id
_entity_poly.type
_entity_poly.pdbx_seq_one_letter_code
_entity_poly.pdbx_strand_id
1 'polypeptide(L)'
;MPSSLITILDRANQPIGSFSVEEAQHRMQTGEFAPDQLAHAEGLTEWTPLATVIAYVQSQVPPLPPPVSMTVPISTPSFAGNVVYGGFWLRFAAYLIDTMLVSIVVYGSFALLMLMTNPQGFIHDMTTGSQTAMDSTPFWVKLVIIPIFLGIPLLYFTLMESSARQGTFGKMALGLILTDLEGRRITRLHALGRTASKMISNLTCILLYLGYIMAGFTARKQALHDFIASTLVLRH
;
A
#
# COMPACT_ATOMS: atom_id res chain seq x y z
N MET A 1 -18.95 27.23 11.29
CA MET A 1 -18.75 27.94 12.57
C MET A 1 -19.18 29.38 12.35
N PRO A 2 -19.98 30.01 13.20
CA PRO A 2 -20.30 31.42 13.03
C PRO A 2 -19.01 32.22 13.21
N SER A 3 -18.61 32.90 12.15
CA SER A 3 -17.51 33.87 12.20
C SER A 3 -17.97 35.04 13.04
N SER A 4 -17.40 35.21 14.23
CA SER A 4 -17.68 36.37 15.09
C SER A 4 -17.23 37.60 14.35
N LEU A 5 -18.18 38.40 13.86
CA LEU A 5 -17.91 39.65 13.18
C LEU A 5 -17.70 40.76 14.22
N ILE A 6 -16.64 41.52 14.03
CA ILE A 6 -16.31 42.70 14.84
C ILE A 6 -16.66 43.93 14.04
N THR A 7 -17.55 44.78 14.55
CA THR A 7 -17.87 46.06 13.96
C THR A 7 -16.90 47.12 14.52
N ILE A 8 -16.24 47.88 13.65
CA ILE A 8 -15.22 48.88 14.01
C ILE A 8 -15.70 50.28 13.65
N LEU A 9 -15.48 51.23 14.55
CA LEU A 9 -15.74 52.65 14.29
C LEU A 9 -14.49 53.39 13.84
N ASP A 10 -14.67 54.43 13.05
CA ASP A 10 -13.63 55.39 12.74
C ASP A 10 -13.38 56.37 13.91
N ARG A 11 -12.43 57.31 13.74
CA ARG A 11 -12.14 58.32 14.72
C ARG A 11 -13.27 59.39 14.89
N ALA A 12 -14.26 59.38 13.97
CA ALA A 12 -15.45 60.21 14.00
C ALA A 12 -16.67 59.47 14.57
N ASN A 13 -16.47 58.27 15.19
CA ASN A 13 -17.53 57.39 15.70
C ASN A 13 -18.52 56.89 14.63
N GLN A 14 -18.08 56.79 13.37
CA GLN A 14 -18.88 56.21 12.29
C GLN A 14 -18.44 54.77 12.02
N PRO A 15 -19.37 53.84 11.76
CA PRO A 15 -19.03 52.45 11.51
C PRO A 15 -18.31 52.31 10.15
N ILE A 16 -17.10 51.79 10.18
CA ILE A 16 -16.29 51.49 8.97
C ILE A 16 -16.81 50.19 8.32
N GLY A 17 -17.24 49.23 9.14
CA GLY A 17 -17.73 47.94 8.67
C GLY A 17 -17.59 46.81 9.69
N SER A 18 -18.01 45.64 9.29
CA SER A 18 -17.87 44.44 10.11
C SER A 18 -16.81 43.50 9.47
N PHE A 19 -15.83 43.13 10.25
CA PHE A 19 -14.66 42.34 9.83
C PHE A 19 -14.56 41.08 10.64
N SER A 20 -13.90 40.03 10.09
CA SER A 20 -13.55 38.85 10.89
C SER A 20 -12.42 39.18 11.88
N VAL A 21 -12.29 38.39 12.93
CA VAL A 21 -11.23 38.59 13.94
C VAL A 21 -9.84 38.56 13.29
N GLU A 22 -9.63 37.63 12.36
CA GLU A 22 -8.34 37.48 11.66
C GLU A 22 -8.06 38.73 10.78
N GLU A 23 -9.06 39.25 10.08
CA GLU A 23 -8.92 40.41 9.22
C GLU A 23 -8.69 41.68 10.05
N ALA A 24 -9.44 41.85 11.14
CA ALA A 24 -9.23 42.97 12.06
C ALA A 24 -7.83 42.96 12.69
N GLN A 25 -7.33 41.81 13.07
CA GLN A 25 -5.98 41.60 13.61
C GLN A 25 -4.90 41.90 12.57
N HIS A 26 -5.07 41.43 11.34
CA HIS A 26 -4.13 41.70 10.24
C HIS A 26 -4.05 43.19 9.94
N ARG A 27 -5.21 43.91 9.83
CA ARG A 27 -5.27 45.33 9.56
C ARG A 27 -4.73 46.20 10.74
N MET A 28 -4.83 45.69 11.97
CA MET A 28 -4.19 46.30 13.12
C MET A 28 -2.66 46.16 13.07
N GLN A 29 -2.14 45.02 12.62
CA GLN A 29 -0.70 44.78 12.47
C GLN A 29 -0.10 45.59 11.31
N THR A 30 -0.85 45.82 10.24
CA THR A 30 -0.44 46.68 9.10
C THR A 30 -0.58 48.16 9.39
N GLY A 31 -1.12 48.55 10.58
CA GLY A 31 -1.29 49.96 10.96
C GLY A 31 -2.51 50.66 10.35
N GLU A 32 -3.37 49.91 9.67
CA GLU A 32 -4.62 50.45 9.08
C GLU A 32 -5.65 50.74 10.18
N PHE A 33 -5.74 49.88 11.21
CA PHE A 33 -6.56 50.10 12.39
C PHE A 33 -5.68 50.37 13.63
N ALA A 34 -6.09 51.38 14.40
CA ALA A 34 -5.41 51.67 15.65
C ALA A 34 -5.93 50.72 16.79
N PRO A 35 -5.05 50.23 17.70
CA PRO A 35 -5.46 49.29 18.76
C PRO A 35 -6.45 49.90 19.76
N ASP A 36 -6.51 51.20 19.89
CA ASP A 36 -7.41 52.01 20.73
C ASP A 36 -8.75 52.36 20.05
N GLN A 37 -8.91 52.05 18.76
CA GLN A 37 -10.12 52.29 17.98
C GLN A 37 -11.28 51.50 18.57
N LEU A 38 -12.49 52.14 18.66
CA LEU A 38 -13.65 51.52 19.27
C LEU A 38 -14.20 50.42 18.34
N ALA A 39 -14.46 49.24 18.94
CA ALA A 39 -14.99 48.09 18.27
C ALA A 39 -16.07 47.40 19.15
N HIS A 40 -16.95 46.66 18.50
CA HIS A 40 -18.01 45.91 19.15
C HIS A 40 -18.08 44.48 18.53
N ALA A 41 -18.20 43.50 19.38
CA ALA A 41 -18.44 42.10 18.97
C ALA A 41 -19.69 41.54 19.65
N GLU A 42 -20.27 40.50 19.09
CA GLU A 42 -21.40 39.81 19.65
C GLU A 42 -21.04 39.28 21.07
N GLY A 43 -21.87 39.65 22.06
CA GLY A 43 -21.66 39.33 23.48
C GLY A 43 -21.03 40.42 24.31
N LEU A 44 -20.61 41.56 23.73
CA LEU A 44 -20.21 42.75 24.45
C LEU A 44 -21.37 43.76 24.49
N THR A 45 -21.60 44.41 25.63
CA THR A 45 -22.67 45.41 25.79
C THR A 45 -22.21 46.84 25.50
N GLU A 46 -20.91 47.05 25.47
CA GLU A 46 -20.33 48.39 25.31
C GLU A 46 -19.24 48.36 24.22
N TRP A 47 -19.03 49.56 23.60
CA TRP A 47 -17.91 49.78 22.65
C TRP A 47 -16.58 49.84 23.40
N THR A 48 -15.68 48.96 23.07
CA THR A 48 -14.39 48.81 23.76
C THR A 48 -13.24 48.90 22.74
N PRO A 49 -12.00 49.18 23.20
CA PRO A 49 -10.85 49.19 22.28
C PRO A 49 -10.69 47.89 21.50
N LEU A 50 -10.37 48.00 20.21
CA LEU A 50 -10.22 46.90 19.28
C LEU A 50 -9.32 45.79 19.80
N ALA A 51 -8.21 46.14 20.43
CA ALA A 51 -7.30 45.17 21.04
C ALA A 51 -7.98 44.28 22.11
N THR A 52 -8.87 44.91 22.93
CA THR A 52 -9.64 44.24 23.97
C THR A 52 -10.69 43.31 23.38
N VAL A 53 -11.38 43.77 22.32
CA VAL A 53 -12.41 42.97 21.63
C VAL A 53 -11.77 41.73 20.98
N ILE A 54 -10.62 41.87 20.33
CA ILE A 54 -9.89 40.76 19.73
C ILE A 54 -9.49 39.75 20.83
N ALA A 55 -8.92 40.22 21.95
CA ALA A 55 -8.55 39.35 23.07
C ALA A 55 -9.77 38.61 23.68
N TYR A 56 -10.89 39.31 23.81
CA TYR A 56 -12.15 38.72 24.33
C TYR A 56 -12.65 37.62 23.38
N VAL A 57 -12.76 37.89 22.09
CA VAL A 57 -13.25 36.88 21.13
C VAL A 57 -12.28 35.68 21.03
N GLN A 58 -10.98 35.91 21.09
CA GLN A 58 -10.00 34.85 21.13
C GLN A 58 -10.09 33.98 22.40
N SER A 59 -10.46 34.57 23.54
CA SER A 59 -10.67 33.81 24.79
C SER A 59 -11.93 32.95 24.78
N GLN A 60 -12.91 33.28 23.95
CA GLN A 60 -14.15 32.53 23.76
C GLN A 60 -13.96 31.32 22.82
N VAL A 61 -12.92 31.32 21.98
CA VAL A 61 -12.56 30.17 21.16
C VAL A 61 -11.82 29.18 22.07
N PRO A 62 -12.37 27.97 22.32
CA PRO A 62 -11.61 26.96 23.03
C PRO A 62 -10.25 26.82 22.36
N PRO A 63 -9.14 26.68 23.12
CA PRO A 63 -7.85 26.45 22.50
C PRO A 63 -8.01 25.28 21.53
N LEU A 64 -7.67 25.52 20.26
CA LEU A 64 -7.62 24.46 19.27
C LEU A 64 -6.86 23.30 19.92
N PRO A 65 -7.41 22.09 19.92
CA PRO A 65 -6.64 20.96 20.37
C PRO A 65 -5.29 21.03 19.62
N PRO A 66 -4.17 20.79 20.32
CA PRO A 66 -2.86 20.89 19.69
C PRO A 66 -2.94 20.17 18.35
N PRO A 67 -2.33 20.68 17.27
CA PRO A 67 -2.40 20.05 15.96
C PRO A 67 -2.12 18.58 16.22
N VAL A 68 -3.15 17.76 16.03
CA VAL A 68 -2.98 16.33 16.05
C VAL A 68 -2.00 16.13 14.93
N SER A 69 -0.71 16.03 15.27
CA SER A 69 0.24 15.50 14.34
C SER A 69 -0.40 14.21 13.90
N MET A 70 -1.01 14.20 12.72
CA MET A 70 -1.31 12.96 12.02
C MET A 70 0.04 12.40 11.54
N THR A 71 0.95 12.19 12.47
CA THR A 71 1.72 10.98 12.42
C THR A 71 0.66 9.89 12.59
N VAL A 72 0.01 9.50 11.46
CA VAL A 72 -0.45 8.12 11.36
C VAL A 72 0.73 7.36 11.97
N PRO A 73 0.59 6.73 13.15
CA PRO A 73 1.67 5.89 13.61
C PRO A 73 1.80 4.89 12.48
N ILE A 74 2.80 5.12 11.60
CA ILE A 74 3.35 4.00 10.85
C ILE A 74 3.79 3.14 12.02
N SER A 75 2.92 2.21 12.40
CA SER A 75 3.23 1.21 13.39
C SER A 75 4.43 0.50 12.80
N THR A 76 5.62 1.05 13.11
CA THR A 76 6.86 0.35 12.86
C THR A 76 6.66 -0.92 13.67
N PRO A 77 6.57 -2.09 13.01
CA PRO A 77 6.39 -3.32 13.74
C PRO A 77 7.48 -3.35 14.78
N SER A 78 7.07 -3.33 16.06
CA SER A 78 7.98 -3.43 17.19
C SER A 78 8.41 -4.89 17.26
N PHE A 79 9.30 -5.28 16.33
CA PHE A 79 9.99 -6.53 16.49
C PHE A 79 10.93 -6.36 17.69
N ALA A 80 10.70 -7.09 18.75
CA ALA A 80 11.58 -7.17 19.90
C ALA A 80 12.86 -7.95 19.50
N GLY A 81 13.71 -7.35 18.69
CA GLY A 81 14.94 -7.96 18.19
C GLY A 81 15.45 -7.32 16.90
N ASN A 82 16.68 -7.59 16.53
CA ASN A 82 17.27 -7.17 15.26
C ASN A 82 16.60 -7.91 14.09
N VAL A 83 15.65 -7.25 13.42
CA VAL A 83 14.98 -7.80 12.24
C VAL A 83 15.93 -7.74 11.05
N VAL A 84 16.26 -8.90 10.53
CA VAL A 84 17.03 -9.01 9.29
C VAL A 84 16.08 -9.24 8.12
N TYR A 85 16.02 -8.28 7.22
CA TYR A 85 15.19 -8.42 6.01
C TYR A 85 15.87 -9.31 4.97
N GLY A 86 15.09 -10.18 4.33
CA GLY A 86 15.55 -11.00 3.21
C GLY A 86 15.97 -10.14 2.03
N GLY A 87 17.26 -10.11 1.70
CA GLY A 87 17.81 -9.33 0.59
C GLY A 87 17.31 -9.82 -0.78
N PHE A 88 17.48 -8.99 -1.80
CA PHE A 88 17.07 -9.28 -3.19
C PHE A 88 17.60 -10.65 -3.68
N TRP A 89 18.88 -10.93 -3.53
CA TRP A 89 19.51 -12.16 -4.03
C TRP A 89 18.98 -13.43 -3.37
N LEU A 90 18.70 -13.39 -2.06
CA LEU A 90 18.10 -14.54 -1.36
C LEU A 90 16.67 -14.81 -1.85
N ARG A 91 15.89 -13.76 -2.10
CA ARG A 91 14.53 -13.88 -2.65
C ARG A 91 14.54 -14.39 -4.08
N PHE A 92 15.52 -13.93 -4.88
CA PHE A 92 15.70 -14.39 -6.25
C PHE A 92 16.08 -15.87 -6.29
N ALA A 93 17.03 -16.31 -5.46
CA ALA A 93 17.39 -17.71 -5.34
C ALA A 93 16.20 -18.58 -4.86
N ALA A 94 15.43 -18.10 -3.86
CA ALA A 94 14.19 -18.76 -3.43
C ALA A 94 13.19 -18.89 -4.58
N TYR A 95 13.00 -17.84 -5.35
CA TYR A 95 12.11 -17.83 -6.51
C TYR A 95 12.56 -18.84 -7.59
N LEU A 96 13.85 -18.95 -7.87
CA LEU A 96 14.38 -19.94 -8.82
C LEU A 96 14.06 -21.37 -8.36
N ILE A 97 14.31 -21.69 -7.09
CA ILE A 97 14.01 -23.02 -6.52
C ILE A 97 12.51 -23.30 -6.65
N ASP A 98 11.66 -22.38 -6.22
CA ASP A 98 10.21 -22.54 -6.29
C ASP A 98 9.74 -22.69 -7.74
N THR A 99 10.27 -21.91 -8.67
CA THR A 99 9.91 -21.97 -10.09
C THR A 99 10.30 -23.32 -10.69
N MET A 100 11.49 -23.86 -10.37
CA MET A 100 11.88 -25.20 -10.81
C MET A 100 10.92 -26.28 -10.30
N LEU A 101 10.59 -26.26 -9.00
CA LEU A 101 9.66 -27.22 -8.40
C LEU A 101 8.26 -27.15 -9.03
N VAL A 102 7.72 -25.93 -9.15
CA VAL A 102 6.39 -25.71 -9.75
C VAL A 102 6.39 -26.09 -11.22
N SER A 103 7.45 -25.78 -11.96
CA SER A 103 7.59 -26.15 -13.37
C SER A 103 7.57 -27.66 -13.60
N ILE A 104 8.26 -28.42 -12.77
CA ILE A 104 8.23 -29.90 -12.84
C ILE A 104 6.78 -30.41 -12.70
N VAL A 105 6.03 -29.88 -11.73
CA VAL A 105 4.65 -30.30 -11.49
C VAL A 105 3.73 -29.86 -12.63
N VAL A 106 3.84 -28.61 -13.09
CA VAL A 106 3.00 -28.06 -14.16
C VAL A 106 3.25 -28.76 -15.48
N TYR A 107 4.51 -28.83 -15.91
CA TYR A 107 4.85 -29.49 -17.18
C TYR A 107 4.68 -31.00 -17.14
N GLY A 108 4.93 -31.64 -15.97
CA GLY A 108 4.63 -33.05 -15.76
C GLY A 108 3.13 -33.35 -15.87
N SER A 109 2.29 -32.51 -15.25
CA SER A 109 0.83 -32.65 -15.35
C SER A 109 0.33 -32.40 -16.79
N PHE A 110 0.89 -31.41 -17.47
CA PHE A 110 0.60 -31.14 -18.87
C PHE A 110 1.02 -32.32 -19.77
N ALA A 111 2.23 -32.81 -19.62
CA ALA A 111 2.71 -33.96 -20.39
C ALA A 111 1.85 -35.22 -20.17
N LEU A 112 1.48 -35.49 -18.92
CA LEU A 112 0.59 -36.59 -18.59
C LEU A 112 -0.79 -36.43 -19.26
N LEU A 113 -1.38 -35.23 -19.22
CA LEU A 113 -2.65 -34.93 -19.88
C LEU A 113 -2.55 -35.17 -21.40
N MET A 114 -1.49 -34.68 -22.03
CA MET A 114 -1.28 -34.84 -23.47
C MET A 114 -1.04 -36.31 -23.86
N LEU A 115 -0.26 -37.07 -23.08
CA LEU A 115 -0.06 -38.49 -23.29
C LEU A 115 -1.34 -39.31 -23.14
N MET A 116 -2.27 -38.89 -22.29
CA MET A 116 -3.56 -39.56 -22.11
C MET A 116 -4.58 -39.20 -23.23
N THR A 117 -4.50 -38.00 -23.80
CA THR A 117 -5.53 -37.49 -24.72
C THR A 117 -5.08 -37.49 -26.19
N ASN A 118 -3.80 -37.27 -26.47
CA ASN A 118 -3.22 -37.21 -27.81
C ASN A 118 -1.76 -37.68 -27.81
N PRO A 119 -1.47 -38.95 -27.50
CA PRO A 119 -0.11 -39.45 -27.33
C PRO A 119 0.73 -39.33 -28.62
N GLN A 120 0.15 -39.65 -29.77
CA GLN A 120 0.87 -39.63 -31.04
C GLN A 120 1.26 -38.20 -31.45
N GLY A 121 0.35 -37.25 -31.35
CA GLY A 121 0.63 -35.84 -31.62
C GLY A 121 1.68 -35.27 -30.67
N PHE A 122 1.56 -35.59 -29.37
CA PHE A 122 2.52 -35.12 -28.35
C PHE A 122 3.94 -35.66 -28.57
N ILE A 123 4.06 -36.98 -28.87
CA ILE A 123 5.38 -37.57 -29.16
C ILE A 123 5.94 -37.01 -30.47
N HIS A 124 5.11 -36.81 -31.48
CA HIS A 124 5.52 -36.20 -32.74
C HIS A 124 6.09 -34.78 -32.52
N ASP A 125 5.37 -33.92 -31.75
CA ASP A 125 5.83 -32.58 -31.46
C ASP A 125 7.15 -32.58 -30.67
N MET A 126 7.28 -33.49 -29.71
CA MET A 126 8.52 -33.66 -28.93
C MET A 126 9.73 -34.05 -29.78
N THR A 127 9.52 -34.85 -30.85
CA THR A 127 10.58 -35.33 -31.72
C THR A 127 10.92 -34.39 -32.85
N THR A 128 9.94 -33.66 -33.36
CA THR A 128 10.10 -32.79 -34.54
C THR A 128 10.20 -31.31 -34.20
N GLY A 129 9.88 -30.90 -32.95
CA GLY A 129 9.76 -29.50 -32.52
C GLY A 129 8.54 -28.78 -33.12
N SER A 130 7.60 -29.53 -33.72
CA SER A 130 6.32 -28.97 -34.18
C SER A 130 5.40 -28.64 -33.00
N GLN A 131 4.27 -27.98 -33.28
CA GLN A 131 3.24 -27.66 -32.27
C GLN A 131 1.84 -28.10 -32.72
N THR A 132 1.79 -29.20 -33.47
CA THR A 132 0.54 -29.68 -34.11
C THR A 132 -0.37 -30.45 -33.12
N ALA A 133 0.20 -30.99 -32.06
CA ALA A 133 -0.55 -31.72 -31.04
C ALA A 133 -1.65 -30.84 -30.39
N MET A 134 -1.36 -29.58 -30.12
CA MET A 134 -2.30 -28.66 -29.53
C MET A 134 -3.50 -28.37 -30.45
N ASP A 135 -3.27 -28.28 -31.76
CA ASP A 135 -4.32 -27.99 -32.75
C ASP A 135 -5.32 -29.15 -32.86
N SER A 136 -4.81 -30.38 -32.83
CA SER A 136 -5.61 -31.62 -32.88
C SER A 136 -6.24 -32.02 -31.55
N THR A 137 -5.91 -31.29 -30.46
CA THR A 137 -6.42 -31.60 -29.11
C THR A 137 -7.87 -31.12 -28.96
N PRO A 138 -8.76 -31.95 -28.38
CA PRO A 138 -10.16 -31.57 -28.13
C PRO A 138 -10.30 -30.31 -27.30
N PHE A 139 -11.34 -29.52 -27.56
CA PHE A 139 -11.56 -28.24 -26.87
C PHE A 139 -11.63 -28.36 -25.34
N TRP A 140 -12.28 -29.41 -24.81
CA TRP A 140 -12.35 -29.62 -23.36
C TRP A 140 -10.98 -29.82 -22.71
N VAL A 141 -10.03 -30.44 -23.41
CA VAL A 141 -8.63 -30.59 -22.93
C VAL A 141 -7.97 -29.21 -22.83
N LYS A 142 -8.17 -28.33 -23.82
CA LYS A 142 -7.67 -26.96 -23.80
C LYS A 142 -8.18 -26.18 -22.58
N LEU A 143 -9.43 -26.41 -22.17
CA LEU A 143 -9.99 -25.83 -20.94
C LEU A 143 -9.30 -26.33 -19.65
N VAL A 144 -8.83 -27.58 -19.62
CA VAL A 144 -8.10 -28.14 -18.46
C VAL A 144 -6.68 -27.61 -18.37
N ILE A 145 -6.07 -27.23 -19.49
CA ILE A 145 -4.70 -26.68 -19.50
C ILE A 145 -4.61 -25.37 -18.73
N ILE A 146 -5.64 -24.50 -18.81
CA ILE A 146 -5.66 -23.20 -18.10
C ILE A 146 -5.50 -23.38 -16.58
N PRO A 147 -6.31 -24.20 -15.87
CA PRO A 147 -6.10 -24.46 -14.45
C PRO A 147 -4.78 -25.17 -14.11
N ILE A 148 -4.20 -25.96 -15.01
CA ILE A 148 -2.87 -26.50 -14.80
C ILE A 148 -1.82 -25.38 -14.73
N PHE A 149 -1.79 -24.49 -15.71
CA PHE A 149 -0.76 -23.45 -15.80
C PHE A 149 -0.97 -22.28 -14.85
N LEU A 150 -2.21 -21.93 -14.53
CA LEU A 150 -2.55 -20.83 -13.60
C LEU A 150 -2.90 -21.33 -12.20
N GLY A 151 -3.66 -22.40 -12.09
CA GLY A 151 -4.19 -22.90 -10.82
C GLY A 151 -3.12 -23.55 -9.95
N ILE A 152 -2.26 -24.39 -10.51
CA ILE A 152 -1.20 -25.06 -9.73
C ILE A 152 -0.25 -24.05 -9.10
N PRO A 153 0.34 -23.08 -9.82
CA PRO A 153 1.18 -22.06 -9.20
C PRO A 153 0.41 -21.21 -8.17
N LEU A 154 -0.82 -20.81 -8.50
CA LEU A 154 -1.65 -19.99 -7.61
C LEU A 154 -1.91 -20.73 -6.28
N LEU A 155 -2.30 -21.99 -6.33
CA LEU A 155 -2.53 -22.83 -5.14
C LEU A 155 -1.24 -23.04 -4.36
N TYR A 156 -0.15 -23.41 -5.04
CA TYR A 156 1.14 -23.64 -4.39
C TYR A 156 1.59 -22.41 -3.57
N PHE A 157 1.69 -21.25 -4.21
CA PHE A 157 2.14 -20.05 -3.52
C PHE A 157 1.17 -19.61 -2.43
N THR A 158 -0.14 -19.63 -2.69
CA THR A 158 -1.15 -19.22 -1.70
C THR A 158 -1.14 -20.11 -0.47
N LEU A 159 -1.15 -21.44 -0.65
CA LEU A 159 -1.19 -22.40 0.46
C LEU A 159 0.11 -22.38 1.26
N MET A 160 1.25 -22.35 0.58
CA MET A 160 2.55 -22.38 1.25
C MET A 160 2.84 -21.08 2.01
N GLU A 161 2.60 -19.92 1.40
CA GLU A 161 2.83 -18.62 2.04
C GLU A 161 1.88 -18.36 3.21
N SER A 162 0.66 -18.91 3.18
CA SER A 162 -0.30 -18.83 4.29
C SER A 162 -0.19 -19.98 5.29
N SER A 163 0.73 -20.94 5.09
CA SER A 163 0.94 -22.08 5.98
C SER A 163 1.57 -21.67 7.32
N ALA A 164 1.62 -22.60 8.29
CA ALA A 164 2.31 -22.38 9.56
C ALA A 164 3.82 -22.08 9.39
N ARG A 165 4.41 -22.53 8.28
CA ARG A 165 5.83 -22.28 7.94
C ARG A 165 6.07 -20.93 7.29
N GLN A 166 5.03 -20.18 6.94
CA GLN A 166 5.08 -18.82 6.40
C GLN A 166 6.02 -18.65 5.20
N GLY A 167 6.16 -19.68 4.37
CA GLY A 167 7.08 -19.65 3.23
C GLY A 167 6.90 -20.81 2.28
N THR A 168 7.31 -20.61 1.04
CA THR A 168 7.44 -21.63 0.00
C THR A 168 8.66 -22.52 0.27
N PHE A 169 8.79 -23.64 -0.42
CA PHE A 169 9.96 -24.52 -0.26
C PHE A 169 11.28 -23.79 -0.51
N GLY A 170 11.35 -22.96 -1.58
CA GLY A 170 12.55 -22.18 -1.87
C GLY A 170 12.86 -21.15 -0.77
N LYS A 171 11.84 -20.49 -0.21
CA LYS A 171 12.02 -19.57 0.91
C LYS A 171 12.48 -20.29 2.17
N MET A 172 11.85 -21.40 2.50
CA MET A 172 12.24 -22.21 3.68
C MET A 172 13.67 -22.71 3.58
N ALA A 173 14.09 -23.18 2.40
CA ALA A 173 15.46 -23.65 2.17
C ALA A 173 16.53 -22.56 2.41
N LEU A 174 16.15 -21.28 2.25
CA LEU A 174 17.06 -20.14 2.45
C LEU A 174 16.80 -19.39 3.76
N GLY A 175 15.98 -19.95 4.68
CA GLY A 175 15.67 -19.33 5.97
C GLY A 175 14.84 -18.05 5.84
N LEU A 176 13.98 -17.95 4.83
CA LEU A 176 13.10 -16.80 4.62
C LEU A 176 11.68 -17.12 5.05
N ILE A 177 11.07 -16.21 5.81
CA ILE A 177 9.67 -16.27 6.22
C ILE A 177 8.92 -15.04 5.70
N LEU A 178 7.64 -15.20 5.40
CA LEU A 178 6.75 -14.15 4.93
C LEU A 178 5.78 -13.78 6.05
N THR A 179 5.70 -12.48 6.36
CA THR A 179 4.85 -11.95 7.41
C THR A 179 4.04 -10.75 6.90
N ASP A 180 3.03 -10.32 7.67
CA ASP A 180 2.45 -8.99 7.56
C ASP A 180 3.42 -7.92 8.11
N LEU A 181 2.98 -6.65 8.11
CA LEU A 181 3.80 -5.54 8.62
C LEU A 181 4.06 -5.63 10.13
N GLU A 182 3.24 -6.37 10.87
CA GLU A 182 3.33 -6.61 12.31
C GLU A 182 4.10 -7.89 12.66
N GLY A 183 4.63 -8.60 11.67
CA GLY A 183 5.38 -9.85 11.87
C GLY A 183 4.50 -11.09 12.06
N ARG A 184 3.18 -10.97 11.86
CA ARG A 184 2.23 -12.07 12.02
C ARG A 184 2.11 -12.87 10.73
N ARG A 185 1.56 -14.07 10.85
CA ARG A 185 1.24 -14.91 9.72
C ARG A 185 0.13 -14.28 8.87
N ILE A 186 0.32 -14.28 7.55
CA ILE A 186 -0.68 -13.78 6.60
C ILE A 186 -1.84 -14.76 6.45
N THR A 187 -3.04 -14.25 6.20
CA THR A 187 -4.23 -15.05 5.91
C THR A 187 -4.18 -15.64 4.50
N ARG A 188 -4.99 -16.68 4.22
CA ARG A 188 -5.08 -17.27 2.88
C ARG A 188 -5.53 -16.27 1.83
N LEU A 189 -6.51 -15.41 2.16
CA LEU A 189 -7.00 -14.38 1.25
C LEU A 189 -5.92 -13.34 0.95
N HIS A 190 -5.14 -12.96 1.94
CA HIS A 190 -4.01 -12.04 1.79
C HIS A 190 -2.91 -12.65 0.90
N ALA A 191 -2.57 -13.94 1.11
CA ALA A 191 -1.63 -14.68 0.26
C ALA A 191 -2.13 -14.80 -1.18
N LEU A 192 -3.44 -15.04 -1.38
CA LEU A 192 -4.06 -15.10 -2.70
C LEU A 192 -3.93 -13.75 -3.45
N GLY A 193 -4.29 -12.65 -2.80
CA GLY A 193 -4.16 -11.30 -3.38
C GLY A 193 -2.72 -10.99 -3.77
N ARG A 194 -1.76 -11.35 -2.90
CA ARG A 194 -0.33 -11.21 -3.18
C ARG A 194 0.14 -12.04 -4.38
N THR A 195 -0.31 -13.29 -4.47
CA THR A 195 0.04 -14.18 -5.59
C THR A 195 -0.61 -13.72 -6.89
N ALA A 196 -1.87 -13.26 -6.84
CA ALA A 196 -2.55 -12.67 -7.99
C ALA A 196 -1.82 -11.40 -8.47
N SER A 197 -1.37 -10.54 -7.57
CA SER A 197 -0.56 -9.36 -7.91
C SER A 197 0.75 -9.74 -8.62
N LYS A 198 1.41 -10.84 -8.21
CA LYS A 198 2.58 -11.37 -8.92
C LYS A 198 2.24 -11.86 -10.33
N MET A 199 1.10 -12.54 -10.50
CA MET A 199 0.68 -13.05 -11.82
C MET A 199 0.33 -11.90 -12.78
N ILE A 200 -0.40 -10.89 -12.32
CA ILE A 200 -0.68 -9.68 -13.08
C ILE A 200 0.62 -8.97 -13.44
N SER A 201 1.52 -8.88 -12.50
CA SER A 201 2.86 -8.36 -12.70
C SER A 201 3.63 -9.17 -13.74
N ASN A 202 3.57 -10.50 -13.81
CA ASN A 202 4.21 -11.33 -14.83
C ASN A 202 3.68 -11.09 -16.25
N LEU A 203 2.46 -10.59 -16.39
CA LEU A 203 1.89 -10.22 -17.69
C LEU A 203 2.49 -8.91 -18.26
N THR A 204 3.06 -8.07 -17.40
CA THR A 204 3.66 -6.77 -17.74
C THR A 204 5.20 -6.85 -17.69
N CYS A 205 5.80 -7.69 -18.53
CA CYS A 205 7.21 -8.14 -18.48
C CYS A 205 8.29 -7.08 -18.21
N ILE A 206 8.12 -5.81 -18.56
CA ILE A 206 9.15 -4.77 -18.42
C ILE A 206 9.13 -4.09 -17.05
N LEU A 207 7.94 -3.82 -16.49
CA LEU A 207 7.78 -3.18 -15.17
C LEU A 207 8.10 -4.12 -14.00
N LEU A 208 8.17 -5.42 -14.23
CA LEU A 208 8.35 -6.48 -13.24
C LEU A 208 9.75 -6.66 -12.75
N TYR A 209 10.73 -6.63 -13.64
CA TYR A 209 12.12 -6.67 -13.21
C TYR A 209 12.43 -5.45 -12.34
N LEU A 210 11.87 -4.27 -12.64
CA LEU A 210 11.97 -3.08 -11.79
C LEU A 210 11.27 -3.30 -10.43
N GLY A 211 10.11 -3.95 -10.40
CA GLY A 211 9.39 -4.24 -9.16
C GLY A 211 10.13 -5.19 -8.22
N TYR A 212 10.88 -6.15 -8.74
CA TYR A 212 11.76 -7.02 -7.94
C TYR A 212 13.06 -6.32 -7.53
N ILE A 213 13.65 -5.52 -8.42
CA ILE A 213 14.87 -4.75 -8.16
C ILE A 213 14.65 -3.73 -7.04
N MET A 214 13.45 -3.16 -6.89
CA MET A 214 13.10 -2.28 -5.79
C MET A 214 13.42 -2.88 -4.41
N ALA A 215 13.32 -4.20 -4.24
CA ALA A 215 13.69 -4.86 -2.99
C ALA A 215 15.18 -4.68 -2.61
N GLY A 216 16.04 -4.34 -3.56
CA GLY A 216 17.44 -3.99 -3.31
C GLY A 216 17.63 -2.59 -2.72
N PHE A 217 16.75 -1.66 -3.05
CA PHE A 217 16.90 -0.22 -2.77
C PHE A 217 16.00 0.31 -1.66
N THR A 218 14.94 -0.42 -1.27
CA THR A 218 14.03 0.01 -0.20
C THR A 218 14.60 -0.32 1.19
N ALA A 219 14.35 0.54 2.18
CA ALA A 219 14.82 0.35 3.56
C ALA A 219 14.35 -0.97 4.19
N ARG A 220 13.12 -1.42 3.87
CA ARG A 220 12.52 -2.68 4.33
C ARG A 220 12.70 -3.83 3.34
N LYS A 221 13.51 -3.63 2.29
CA LYS A 221 13.77 -4.61 1.21
C LYS A 221 12.50 -5.21 0.61
N GLN A 222 11.45 -4.39 0.43
CA GLN A 222 10.16 -4.78 -0.14
C GLN A 222 10.18 -4.66 -1.67
N ALA A 223 9.70 -5.69 -2.35
CA ALA A 223 9.39 -5.66 -3.77
C ALA A 223 8.01 -4.99 -3.99
N LEU A 224 7.68 -4.62 -5.22
CA LEU A 224 6.41 -3.94 -5.53
C LEU A 224 5.18 -4.73 -5.06
N HIS A 225 5.15 -6.04 -5.28
CA HIS A 225 4.04 -6.91 -4.84
C HIS A 225 3.99 -7.08 -3.30
N ASP A 226 5.14 -6.96 -2.60
CA ASP A 226 5.17 -6.94 -1.13
C ASP A 226 4.60 -5.62 -0.60
N PHE A 227 4.87 -4.53 -1.31
CA PHE A 227 4.34 -3.22 -0.97
C PHE A 227 2.81 -3.16 -1.18
N ILE A 228 2.31 -3.64 -2.33
CA ILE A 228 0.86 -3.72 -2.63
C ILE A 228 0.14 -4.62 -1.61
N ALA A 229 0.76 -5.73 -1.24
CA ALA A 229 0.18 -6.68 -0.29
C ALA A 229 0.52 -6.38 1.18
N SER A 230 1.18 -5.25 1.49
CA SER A 230 1.58 -4.90 2.87
C SER A 230 2.26 -6.06 3.62
N THR A 231 3.24 -6.70 2.97
CA THR A 231 3.96 -7.86 3.52
C THR A 231 5.46 -7.60 3.64
N LEU A 232 6.12 -8.36 4.52
CA LEU A 232 7.56 -8.35 4.73
C LEU A 232 8.12 -9.75 4.53
N VAL A 233 9.34 -9.85 4.00
CA VAL A 233 10.12 -11.09 3.97
C VAL A 233 11.29 -10.94 4.92
N LEU A 234 11.28 -11.74 5.96
CA LEU A 234 12.27 -11.74 7.02
C LEU A 234 13.21 -12.93 6.85
N ARG A 235 14.41 -12.81 7.39
CA ARG A 235 15.38 -13.89 7.50
C ARG A 235 15.38 -14.39 8.94
N HIS A 236 15.26 -15.70 9.09
CA HIS A 236 15.36 -16.37 10.39
C HIS A 236 16.80 -16.49 10.83
#